data_87e96ff3e7a5b1488e8372a8f4620a75
#
_entry.id   87e96ff3e7a5b1488e8372a8f4620a75
#
_cell.length_a   1.000
_cell.length_b   1.000
_cell.length_c   1.000
_cell.angle_alpha   90.00
_cell.angle_beta   90.00
_cell.angle_gamma   90.00
#
_symmetry.space_group_name_H-M   'P 1'
#
loop_
_entity.id
_entity.type
_entity.pdbx_description
1 polymer ?
#
loop_
_entity_poly.entity_id
_entity_poly.type
_entity_poly.pdbx_seq_one_letter_code
_entity_poly.pdbx_strand_id
1 'polypeptide(L)'
;MITTIVQFRLPAPITLAEATRRFESSAPKYQNLPGLIRKYYIRSEDGRVAGGVYLWQSRPAAERVYDGEWRARVEKLYGAKPRITWFDSPVVVDNLAGGAITKAA
;
A
#
# COMPACT_ATOMS: atom_id res chain seq x y z
N MET A 1 11.82 -4.05 -9.64
CA MET A 1 10.91 -3.56 -8.58
C MET A 1 9.58 -4.28 -8.65
N ILE A 2 8.90 -4.35 -7.53
CA ILE A 2 7.60 -5.00 -7.40
C ILE A 2 6.59 -3.96 -6.90
N THR A 3 5.40 -3.97 -7.48
CA THR A 3 4.28 -3.19 -6.96
C THR A 3 3.26 -4.15 -6.38
N THR A 4 2.77 -3.84 -5.18
CA THR A 4 1.61 -4.53 -4.62
C THR A 4 0.47 -3.54 -4.46
N ILE A 5 -0.73 -4.01 -4.75
CA ILE A 5 -1.95 -3.29 -4.44
C ILE A 5 -2.70 -4.09 -3.38
N VAL A 6 -2.86 -3.47 -2.23
CA VAL A 6 -3.59 -4.07 -1.10
C VAL A 6 -4.95 -3.40 -1.02
N GLN A 7 -6.02 -4.18 -1.05
CA GLN A 7 -7.38 -3.67 -1.01
C GLN A 7 -8.19 -4.33 0.09
N PHE A 8 -8.96 -3.52 0.79
CA PHE A 8 -9.93 -3.96 1.79
C PHE A 8 -11.32 -3.55 1.33
N ARG A 9 -12.20 -4.53 1.16
CA ARG A 9 -13.62 -4.24 0.92
C ARG A 9 -14.26 -3.97 2.27
N LEU A 10 -14.57 -2.69 2.52
CA LEU A 10 -15.04 -2.24 3.82
C LEU A 10 -16.47 -2.70 4.10
N PRO A 11 -16.82 -3.02 5.37
CA PRO A 11 -18.19 -3.39 5.75
C PRO A 11 -19.21 -2.29 5.48
N ALA A 12 -18.79 -1.03 5.57
CA ALA A 12 -19.60 0.15 5.27
C ALA A 12 -18.73 1.21 4.62
N PRO A 13 -19.29 2.06 3.74
CA PRO A 13 -18.54 3.16 3.15
C PRO A 13 -17.99 4.10 4.22
N ILE A 14 -16.78 4.62 3.97
CA ILE A 14 -16.16 5.64 4.83
C ILE A 14 -15.93 6.93 4.06
N THR A 15 -15.95 8.05 4.75
CA THR A 15 -15.62 9.35 4.17
C THR A 15 -14.11 9.46 3.92
N LEU A 16 -13.73 10.42 3.07
CA LEU A 16 -12.31 10.73 2.86
C LEU A 16 -11.63 11.15 4.16
N ALA A 17 -12.30 11.91 5.01
CA ALA A 17 -11.76 12.34 6.31
C ALA A 17 -11.50 11.14 7.22
N GLU A 18 -12.42 10.18 7.30
CA GLU A 18 -12.24 8.97 8.10
C GLU A 18 -11.11 8.09 7.56
N ALA A 19 -11.04 7.92 6.24
CA ALA A 19 -9.95 7.20 5.60
C ALA A 19 -8.60 7.83 5.94
N THR A 20 -8.50 9.14 5.83
CA THR A 20 -7.28 9.89 6.13
C THR A 20 -6.82 9.64 7.57
N ARG A 21 -7.74 9.67 8.53
CA ARG A 21 -7.40 9.38 9.93
C ARG A 21 -6.83 7.97 10.12
N ARG A 22 -7.46 6.97 9.50
CA ARG A 22 -6.97 5.59 9.56
C ARG A 22 -5.60 5.44 8.91
N PHE A 23 -5.40 6.08 7.76
CA PHE A 23 -4.12 6.05 7.05
C PHE A 23 -3.01 6.72 7.85
N GLU A 24 -3.26 7.89 8.39
CA GLU A 24 -2.29 8.60 9.22
C GLU A 24 -1.90 7.82 10.46
N SER A 25 -2.83 7.06 11.04
CA SER A 25 -2.55 6.25 12.24
C SER A 25 -1.52 5.15 11.98
N SER A 26 -1.47 4.62 10.76
CA SER A 26 -0.56 3.53 10.39
C SER A 26 0.69 4.00 9.64
N ALA A 27 0.67 5.19 9.05
CA ALA A 27 1.76 5.68 8.20
C ALA A 27 3.16 5.62 8.85
N PRO A 28 3.32 5.96 10.15
CA PRO A 28 4.64 5.86 10.79
C PRO A 28 5.26 4.47 10.76
N LYS A 29 4.46 3.41 10.70
CA LYS A 29 4.95 2.02 10.64
C LYS A 29 5.67 1.70 9.33
N TYR A 30 5.42 2.48 8.29
CA TYR A 30 6.00 2.27 6.96
C TYR A 30 7.15 3.24 6.67
N GLN A 31 7.39 4.23 7.53
CA GLN A 31 8.52 5.15 7.36
C GLN A 31 9.83 4.40 7.53
N ASN A 32 10.73 4.57 6.56
CA ASN A 32 12.06 3.95 6.54
C ASN A 32 12.03 2.41 6.64
N LEU A 33 10.93 1.81 6.23
CA LEU A 33 10.78 0.36 6.20
C LEU A 33 11.72 -0.23 5.14
N PRO A 34 12.61 -1.17 5.52
CA PRO A 34 13.58 -1.74 4.57
C PRO A 34 12.90 -2.35 3.34
N GLY A 35 13.35 -1.94 2.16
CA GLY A 35 12.85 -2.44 0.89
C GLY A 35 11.60 -1.76 0.37
N LEU A 36 10.93 -0.94 1.16
CA LEU A 36 9.79 -0.14 0.71
C LEU A 36 10.31 1.18 0.15
N ILE A 37 10.07 1.44 -1.14
CA ILE A 37 10.48 2.67 -1.79
C ILE A 37 9.44 3.75 -1.56
N ARG A 38 8.16 3.40 -1.76
CA ARG A 38 7.06 4.35 -1.69
C ARG A 38 5.75 3.63 -1.43
N LYS A 39 4.85 4.29 -0.72
CA LYS A 39 3.49 3.79 -0.49
C LYS A 39 2.50 4.93 -0.68
N TYR A 40 1.42 4.65 -1.41
CA TYR A 40 0.25 5.51 -1.46
C TYR A 40 -0.90 4.81 -0.77
N TYR A 41 -1.61 5.54 0.09
CA TYR A 41 -2.89 5.09 0.59
C TYR A 41 -3.98 5.47 -0.41
N ILE A 42 -4.96 4.61 -0.59
CA ILE A 42 -6.02 4.81 -1.55
C ILE A 42 -7.39 4.57 -0.93
N ARG A 43 -8.37 5.33 -1.42
CA ARG A 43 -9.78 5.17 -1.11
C ARG A 43 -10.55 5.24 -2.42
N SER A 44 -11.45 4.30 -2.68
CA SER A 44 -12.35 4.38 -3.84
C SER A 44 -13.30 5.57 -3.69
N GLU A 45 -13.77 6.11 -4.82
CA GLU A 45 -14.64 7.29 -4.81
C GLU A 45 -15.91 7.09 -3.99
N ASP A 46 -16.47 5.88 -4.01
CA ASP A 46 -17.66 5.53 -3.24
C ASP A 46 -17.36 5.19 -1.77
N GLY A 47 -16.10 5.18 -1.37
CA GLY A 47 -15.68 4.89 0.00
C GLY A 47 -15.79 3.43 0.41
N ARG A 48 -16.07 2.52 -0.50
CA ARG A 48 -16.30 1.09 -0.19
C ARG A 48 -15.02 0.27 -0.17
N VAL A 49 -13.95 0.79 -0.76
CA VAL A 49 -12.65 0.12 -0.80
C VAL A 49 -11.59 1.09 -0.29
N ALA A 50 -10.75 0.60 0.60
CA ALA A 50 -9.56 1.32 1.06
C ALA A 50 -8.35 0.41 0.93
N GLY A 51 -7.16 0.98 0.93
CA GLY A 51 -5.94 0.19 0.86
C GLY A 51 -4.70 1.00 0.57
N GLY A 52 -3.76 0.38 -0.11
CA GLY A 52 -2.51 1.02 -0.47
C GLY A 52 -1.88 0.46 -1.73
N VAL A 53 -1.11 1.30 -2.38
CA VAL A 53 -0.23 0.92 -3.48
C VAL A 53 1.20 1.06 -2.97
N TYR A 54 1.96 -0.04 -3.05
CA TYR A 54 3.31 -0.11 -2.50
C TYR A 54 4.30 -0.37 -3.63
N LEU A 55 5.38 0.37 -3.65
CA LEU A 55 6.53 0.10 -4.54
C LEU A 55 7.67 -0.47 -3.71
N TRP A 56 8.10 -1.69 -4.04
CA TRP A 56 9.12 -2.44 -3.33
C TRP A 56 10.37 -2.64 -4.17
N GLN A 57 11.51 -2.69 -3.52
CA GLN A 57 12.77 -3.06 -4.18
C GLN A 57 12.76 -4.50 -4.67
N SER A 58 12.11 -5.40 -3.91
CA SER A 58 12.06 -6.82 -4.22
C SER A 58 10.82 -7.48 -3.62
N ARG A 59 10.45 -8.64 -4.16
CA ARG A 59 9.37 -9.46 -3.60
C ARG A 59 9.66 -9.95 -2.19
N PRO A 60 10.86 -10.44 -1.85
CA PRO A 60 11.15 -10.85 -0.47
C PRO A 60 10.96 -9.73 0.56
N ALA A 61 11.26 -8.48 0.20
CA ALA A 61 11.05 -7.34 1.08
C ALA A 61 9.56 -7.16 1.40
N ALA A 62 8.70 -7.28 0.40
CA ALA A 62 7.25 -7.20 0.58
C ALA A 62 6.71 -8.38 1.41
N GLU A 63 7.16 -9.58 1.11
CA GLU A 63 6.69 -10.79 1.80
C GLU A 63 7.01 -10.76 3.30
N ARG A 64 8.13 -10.16 3.68
CA ARG A 64 8.49 -10.00 5.10
C ARG A 64 7.49 -9.13 5.87
N VAL A 65 6.85 -8.19 5.19
CA VAL A 65 5.86 -7.29 5.80
C VAL A 65 4.49 -7.95 5.90
N TYR A 66 4.07 -8.67 4.86
CA TYR A 66 2.73 -9.26 4.77
C TYR A 66 2.62 -10.59 5.52
N ASP A 67 3.04 -10.59 6.77
CA ASP A 67 2.98 -11.75 7.65
C ASP A 67 1.64 -11.83 8.41
N GLY A 68 1.51 -12.82 9.29
CA GLY A 68 0.29 -13.03 10.08
C GLY A 68 -0.01 -11.89 11.03
N GLU A 69 1.02 -11.27 11.62
CA GLU A 69 0.87 -10.14 12.53
C GLU A 69 0.35 -8.90 11.79
N TRP A 70 0.92 -8.60 10.62
CA TRP A 70 0.45 -7.52 9.76
C TRP A 70 -1.01 -7.75 9.33
N ARG A 71 -1.35 -8.98 8.91
CA ARG A 71 -2.70 -9.32 8.48
C ARG A 71 -3.71 -9.12 9.60
N ALA A 72 -3.41 -9.57 10.82
CA ALA A 72 -4.28 -9.39 11.97
C ALA A 72 -4.50 -7.91 12.29
N ARG A 73 -3.45 -7.11 12.23
CA ARG A 73 -3.51 -5.67 12.50
C ARG A 73 -4.37 -4.92 11.48
N VAL A 74 -4.17 -5.17 10.19
CA VAL A 74 -4.94 -4.48 9.15
C VAL A 74 -6.38 -4.95 9.09
N GLU A 75 -6.65 -6.22 9.34
CA GLU A 75 -8.03 -6.72 9.43
C GLU A 75 -8.80 -6.03 10.56
N LYS A 76 -8.16 -5.81 11.69
CA LYS A 76 -8.75 -5.09 12.81
C LYS A 76 -9.01 -3.62 12.46
N LEU A 77 -8.06 -2.99 11.77
CA LEU A 77 -8.17 -1.57 11.40
C LEU A 77 -9.29 -1.32 10.38
N TYR A 78 -9.46 -2.21 9.42
CA TYR A 78 -10.40 -2.01 8.31
C TYR A 78 -11.67 -2.87 8.39
N GLY A 79 -11.69 -3.86 9.27
CA GLY A 79 -12.84 -4.76 9.39
C GLY A 79 -13.03 -5.70 8.21
N ALA A 80 -11.96 -5.99 7.48
CA ALA A 80 -11.97 -6.83 6.29
C ALA A 80 -10.59 -7.44 6.06
N LYS A 81 -10.57 -8.59 5.38
CA LYS A 81 -9.31 -9.24 4.99
C LYS A 81 -8.66 -8.49 3.83
N PRO A 82 -7.32 -8.36 3.82
CA PRO A 82 -6.61 -7.75 2.70
C PRO A 82 -6.62 -8.66 1.47
N ARG A 83 -6.85 -8.06 0.31
CA ARG A 83 -6.59 -8.68 -0.98
C ARG A 83 -5.30 -8.08 -1.52
N ILE A 84 -4.29 -8.90 -1.75
CA ILE A 84 -2.98 -8.45 -2.26
C ILE A 84 -2.84 -8.90 -3.70
N THR A 85 -2.62 -7.94 -4.59
CA THR A 85 -2.33 -8.20 -6.00
C THR A 85 -0.88 -7.81 -6.27
N TRP A 86 -0.14 -8.69 -6.94
CA TRP A 86 1.30 -8.56 -7.20
C TRP A 86 1.56 -8.21 -8.66
N PHE A 87 2.46 -7.26 -8.89
CA PHE A 87 2.86 -6.83 -10.23
C PHE A 87 4.37 -6.63 -10.28
N ASP A 88 4.97 -6.97 -11.41
CA ASP A 88 6.32 -6.49 -11.74
C ASP A 88 6.23 -5.02 -12.15
N SER A 89 7.20 -4.22 -11.73
CA SER A 89 7.29 -2.81 -12.11
C SER A 89 8.70 -2.54 -12.68
N PRO A 90 8.93 -2.94 -13.94
CA PRO A 90 10.27 -2.85 -14.54
C PRO A 90 10.66 -1.42 -14.92
N VAL A 91 9.71 -0.51 -15.05
CA VAL A 91 9.95 0.87 -15.45
C VAL A 91 9.15 1.82 -14.56
N VAL A 92 9.82 2.83 -14.02
CA VAL A 92 9.18 3.90 -13.25
C VAL A 92 9.54 5.25 -13.86
N VAL A 93 8.54 6.07 -14.13
CA VAL A 93 8.71 7.47 -14.53
C VAL A 93 8.39 8.33 -13.32
N ASP A 94 9.33 9.20 -12.92
CA ASP A 94 9.16 10.07 -11.76
C ASP A 94 9.29 11.54 -12.19
N ASN A 95 8.16 12.22 -12.35
CA ASN A 95 8.15 13.62 -12.77
C ASN A 95 8.57 14.59 -11.64
N LEU A 96 8.51 14.17 -10.38
CA LEU A 96 9.05 14.96 -9.26
C LEU A 96 10.57 14.94 -9.25
N ALA A 97 11.18 13.91 -9.85
CA ALA A 97 12.62 13.81 -10.06
C ALA A 97 13.00 14.20 -11.50
N GLY A 98 12.39 15.24 -12.05
CA GLY A 98 12.69 15.75 -13.38
C GLY A 98 12.25 14.85 -14.53
N GLY A 99 11.27 13.98 -14.31
CA GLY A 99 10.83 13.03 -15.33
C GLY A 99 11.77 11.83 -15.49
N ALA A 100 12.60 11.56 -14.51
CA ALA A 100 13.54 10.44 -14.54
C ALA A 100 12.83 9.12 -14.83
N ILE A 101 13.42 8.30 -15.70
CA ILE A 101 12.94 6.97 -16.01
C ILE A 101 13.91 5.97 -15.40
N THR A 102 13.40 5.17 -14.45
CA THR A 102 14.18 4.12 -13.80
C THR A 102 13.77 2.77 -14.38
N LYS A 103 14.76 2.00 -14.81
CA LYS A 103 14.57 0.62 -15.26
C LYS A 103 15.17 -0.31 -14.23
N ALA A 104 14.36 -1.26 -13.76
CA ALA A 104 14.83 -2.29 -12.86
C ALA A 104 15.21 -3.54 -13.66
N ALA A 105 16.27 -4.19 -13.22
CA ALA A 105 16.68 -5.46 -13.81
C ALA A 105 15.67 -6.57 -13.46
#